data_6fc74a3b2a287c896021bf0b6476cd16
#
_entry.id   6fc74a3b2a287c896021bf0b6476cd16
#
_cell.length_a   1.000
_cell.length_b   1.000
_cell.length_c   1.000
_cell.angle_alpha   90.00
_cell.angle_beta   90.00
_cell.angle_gamma   90.00
#
_symmetry.space_group_name_H-M   'P 1'
#
loop_
_entity.id
_entity.type
_entity.pdbx_description
1 polymer ?
#
loop_
_entity_poly.entity_id
_entity_poly.type
_entity_poly.pdbx_seq_one_letter_code
_entity_poly.pdbx_strand_id
1 'polypeptide(L)'
;MIKEIVLIGGGGHCKSVIDVIEQEGQFQIVGIIDKAELFGTDVLGYPVIGSDLDLESLAKKHSYALVTIGQIKSHEPRVRLFDLAKKAGFTLPSIFSPRAYISKHAFIGDGTVVMHDALINANASIGDNCIINSKALIEHDSKILENCHISTSVTINGGVTIGSGCFIGSGAITKDSIVIKKNSFIKAGSIVK
;
A
#
# COMPACT_ATOMS: atom_id res chain seq x y z
N MET A 1 -19.48 9.75 12.33
CA MET A 1 -19.37 8.27 12.49
C MET A 1 -18.03 7.83 11.94
N ILE A 2 -17.29 6.99 12.68
CA ILE A 2 -16.05 6.38 12.22
C ILE A 2 -16.41 5.40 11.08
N LYS A 3 -15.65 5.40 9.99
CA LYS A 3 -15.90 4.52 8.83
C LYS A 3 -15.36 3.13 9.14
N GLU A 4 -16.12 2.08 8.82
CA GLU A 4 -15.69 0.70 8.94
C GLU A 4 -14.84 0.27 7.75
N ILE A 5 -13.73 -0.47 7.99
CA ILE A 5 -12.85 -0.98 6.95
C ILE A 5 -12.53 -2.45 7.17
N VAL A 6 -12.52 -3.22 6.07
CA VAL A 6 -12.11 -4.62 6.04
C VAL A 6 -10.69 -4.71 5.45
N LEU A 7 -9.80 -5.46 6.08
CA LEU A 7 -8.44 -5.66 5.58
C LEU A 7 -8.36 -6.96 4.77
N ILE A 8 -7.62 -6.97 3.67
CA ILE A 8 -7.48 -8.12 2.78
C ILE A 8 -6.03 -8.61 2.81
N GLY A 9 -5.79 -9.68 3.56
CA GLY A 9 -4.50 -10.31 3.82
C GLY A 9 -3.96 -10.02 5.22
N GLY A 10 -3.81 -11.04 6.07
CA GLY A 10 -3.40 -10.97 7.49
C GLY A 10 -1.90 -11.20 7.73
N GLY A 11 -1.04 -11.08 6.72
CA GLY A 11 0.40 -11.31 6.84
C GLY A 11 1.16 -10.22 7.59
N GLY A 12 2.50 -10.28 7.54
CA GLY A 12 3.36 -9.33 8.27
C GLY A 12 3.13 -7.86 7.91
N HIS A 13 2.85 -7.54 6.64
CA HIS A 13 2.54 -6.17 6.23
C HIS A 13 1.22 -5.68 6.83
N CYS A 14 0.22 -6.54 6.95
CA CYS A 14 -1.06 -6.23 7.60
C CYS A 14 -0.85 -5.70 9.03
N LYS A 15 0.02 -6.32 9.81
CA LYS A 15 0.32 -5.88 11.18
C LYS A 15 0.83 -4.43 11.23
N SER A 16 1.69 -4.07 10.29
CA SER A 16 2.19 -2.69 10.21
C SER A 16 1.11 -1.71 9.72
N VAL A 17 0.21 -2.15 8.84
CA VAL A 17 -0.90 -1.33 8.36
C VAL A 17 -1.96 -1.12 9.44
N ILE A 18 -2.23 -2.14 10.27
CA ILE A 18 -3.11 -2.03 11.44
C ILE A 18 -2.64 -0.88 12.34
N ASP A 19 -1.34 -0.85 12.69
CA ASP A 19 -0.78 0.22 13.52
C ASP A 19 -0.96 1.62 12.89
N VAL A 20 -0.84 1.73 11.57
CA VAL A 20 -1.10 3.00 10.87
C VAL A 20 -2.57 3.41 10.97
N ILE A 21 -3.50 2.48 10.74
CA ILE A 21 -4.95 2.76 10.78
C ILE A 21 -5.39 3.16 12.19
N GLU A 22 -4.87 2.47 13.22
CA GLU A 22 -5.15 2.79 14.62
C GLU A 22 -4.66 4.20 15.00
N GLN A 23 -3.48 4.60 14.52
CA GLN A 23 -2.94 5.94 14.78
C GLN A 23 -3.62 7.04 13.97
N GLU A 24 -4.05 6.76 12.73
CA GLU A 24 -4.79 7.69 11.88
C GLU A 24 -6.19 7.98 12.44
N GLY A 25 -6.86 6.94 12.96
CA GLY A 25 -8.14 7.03 13.65
C GLY A 25 -9.35 7.38 12.79
N GLN A 26 -9.23 7.34 11.46
CA GLN A 26 -10.35 7.61 10.54
C GLN A 26 -11.21 6.37 10.28
N PHE A 27 -10.64 5.18 10.46
CA PHE A 27 -11.31 3.91 10.21
C PHE A 27 -11.30 3.01 11.44
N GLN A 28 -12.39 2.27 11.62
CA GLN A 28 -12.49 1.14 12.53
C GLN A 28 -12.32 -0.16 11.75
N ILE A 29 -11.31 -0.94 12.09
CA ILE A 29 -11.09 -2.24 11.46
C ILE A 29 -12.16 -3.22 11.95
N VAL A 30 -12.93 -3.79 11.01
CA VAL A 30 -14.00 -4.76 11.30
C VAL A 30 -13.45 -6.16 11.42
N GLY A 31 -12.48 -6.49 10.59
CA GLY A 31 -11.85 -7.81 10.52
C GLY A 31 -10.99 -7.96 9.28
N ILE A 32 -10.47 -9.15 9.11
CA ILE A 32 -9.47 -9.47 8.07
C ILE A 32 -10.03 -10.58 7.18
N ILE A 33 -9.84 -10.45 5.87
CA ILE A 33 -10.04 -11.50 4.88
C ILE A 33 -8.69 -12.15 4.63
N ASP A 34 -8.61 -13.48 4.74
CA ASP A 34 -7.42 -14.26 4.43
C ASP A 34 -7.82 -15.63 3.89
N LYS A 35 -6.91 -16.59 3.84
CA LYS A 35 -7.19 -17.95 3.41
C LYS A 35 -8.21 -18.61 4.32
N ALA A 36 -9.07 -19.46 3.73
CA ALA A 36 -10.17 -20.11 4.43
C ALA A 36 -9.74 -20.89 5.68
N GLU A 37 -8.55 -21.50 5.66
CA GLU A 37 -8.00 -22.24 6.80
C GLU A 37 -7.64 -21.37 8.01
N LEU A 38 -7.58 -20.05 7.85
CA LEU A 38 -7.30 -19.08 8.91
C LEU A 38 -8.57 -18.48 9.53
N PHE A 39 -9.76 -18.89 9.04
CA PHE A 39 -11.02 -18.41 9.58
C PHE A 39 -11.13 -18.67 11.09
N GLY A 40 -11.53 -17.65 11.86
CA GLY A 40 -11.63 -17.72 13.32
C GLY A 40 -10.33 -17.52 14.09
N THR A 41 -9.18 -17.34 13.40
CA THR A 41 -7.96 -16.83 14.02
C THR A 41 -7.99 -15.30 14.08
N ASP A 42 -6.98 -14.68 14.70
CA ASP A 42 -6.85 -13.22 14.74
C ASP A 42 -5.46 -12.74 14.34
N VAL A 43 -5.37 -11.46 13.99
CA VAL A 43 -4.12 -10.72 13.78
C VAL A 43 -4.19 -9.45 14.62
N LEU A 44 -3.38 -9.35 15.66
CA LEU A 44 -3.36 -8.22 16.60
C LEU A 44 -4.74 -7.91 17.21
N GLY A 45 -5.54 -8.97 17.50
CA GLY A 45 -6.88 -8.85 18.08
C GLY A 45 -8.00 -8.61 17.06
N TYR A 46 -7.70 -8.49 15.77
CA TYR A 46 -8.70 -8.39 14.70
C TYR A 46 -8.99 -9.77 14.10
N PRO A 47 -10.26 -10.24 14.13
CA PRO A 47 -10.60 -11.59 13.68
C PRO A 47 -10.47 -11.76 12.16
N VAL A 48 -10.08 -12.96 11.73
CA VAL A 48 -10.25 -13.37 10.33
C VAL A 48 -11.71 -13.77 10.13
N ILE A 49 -12.45 -12.95 9.34
CA ILE A 49 -13.91 -13.00 9.19
C ILE A 49 -14.39 -13.66 7.90
N GLY A 50 -13.47 -14.03 7.02
CA GLY A 50 -13.81 -14.65 5.74
C GLY A 50 -12.60 -14.82 4.83
N SER A 51 -12.90 -15.25 3.60
CA SER A 51 -11.94 -15.47 2.52
C SER A 51 -12.24 -14.61 1.28
N ASP A 52 -11.45 -14.75 0.23
CA ASP A 52 -11.69 -14.07 -1.06
C ASP A 52 -13.11 -14.35 -1.61
N LEU A 53 -13.72 -15.50 -1.27
CA LEU A 53 -15.06 -15.87 -1.71
C LEU A 53 -16.18 -15.07 -1.03
N ASP A 54 -15.86 -14.44 0.10
CA ASP A 54 -16.84 -13.69 0.90
C ASP A 54 -16.87 -12.20 0.56
N LEU A 55 -15.99 -11.73 -0.34
CA LEU A 55 -15.83 -10.31 -0.70
C LEU A 55 -17.15 -9.65 -1.10
N GLU A 56 -17.95 -10.28 -1.99
CA GLU A 56 -19.22 -9.71 -2.45
C GLU A 56 -20.25 -9.59 -1.32
N SER A 57 -20.28 -10.57 -0.40
CA SER A 57 -21.21 -10.56 0.74
C SER A 57 -20.81 -9.51 1.78
N LEU A 58 -19.51 -9.30 1.98
CA LEU A 58 -18.97 -8.30 2.91
C LEU A 58 -19.09 -6.90 2.35
N ALA A 59 -18.95 -6.69 1.04
CA ALA A 59 -19.15 -5.39 0.40
C ALA A 59 -20.58 -4.86 0.52
N LYS A 60 -21.58 -5.75 0.70
CA LYS A 60 -22.97 -5.35 0.99
C LYS A 60 -23.15 -4.80 2.41
N LYS A 61 -22.23 -5.10 3.33
CA LYS A 61 -22.29 -4.71 4.74
C LYS A 61 -21.31 -3.57 5.06
N HIS A 62 -20.16 -3.56 4.41
CA HIS A 62 -19.05 -2.64 4.67
C HIS A 62 -18.62 -1.95 3.38
N SER A 63 -18.52 -0.64 3.39
CA SER A 63 -18.23 0.14 2.18
C SER A 63 -16.75 0.18 1.82
N TYR A 64 -15.84 -0.03 2.79
CA TYR A 64 -14.41 0.18 2.60
C TYR A 64 -13.61 -1.10 2.82
N ALA A 65 -12.61 -1.31 1.96
CA ALA A 65 -11.60 -2.35 2.15
C ALA A 65 -10.21 -1.82 1.79
N LEU A 66 -9.17 -2.49 2.28
CA LEU A 66 -7.78 -2.21 1.96
C LEU A 66 -7.01 -3.50 1.76
N VAL A 67 -6.24 -3.60 0.68
CA VAL A 67 -5.34 -4.74 0.47
C VAL A 67 -4.10 -4.57 1.33
N THR A 68 -3.88 -5.53 2.23
CA THR A 68 -2.81 -5.49 3.25
C THR A 68 -1.76 -6.60 3.07
N ILE A 69 -1.79 -7.33 1.95
CA ILE A 69 -0.65 -8.20 1.61
C ILE A 69 0.53 -7.37 1.12
N GLY A 70 1.74 -7.79 1.48
CA GLY A 70 2.97 -7.19 0.96
C GLY A 70 3.24 -7.60 -0.49
N GLN A 71 4.27 -6.99 -1.07
CA GLN A 71 4.72 -7.27 -2.43
C GLN A 71 6.25 -7.31 -2.44
N ILE A 72 6.86 -8.45 -2.78
CA ILE A 72 8.31 -8.58 -2.92
C ILE A 72 8.65 -9.22 -4.26
N LYS A 73 8.35 -10.50 -4.46
CA LYS A 73 8.73 -11.25 -5.68
C LYS A 73 7.80 -10.99 -6.86
N SER A 74 6.51 -10.76 -6.61
CA SER A 74 5.49 -10.50 -7.61
C SER A 74 4.46 -9.52 -7.06
N HIS A 75 3.95 -8.64 -7.91
CA HIS A 75 2.83 -7.75 -7.62
C HIS A 75 1.46 -8.39 -7.90
N GLU A 76 1.43 -9.48 -8.69
CA GLU A 76 0.19 -10.10 -9.18
C GLU A 76 -0.82 -10.48 -8.08
N PRO A 77 -0.43 -11.10 -6.93
CA PRO A 77 -1.41 -11.40 -5.89
C PRO A 77 -2.09 -10.14 -5.33
N ARG A 78 -1.32 -9.04 -5.16
CA ARG A 78 -1.85 -7.78 -4.65
C ARG A 78 -2.79 -7.13 -5.68
N VAL A 79 -2.42 -7.12 -6.96
CA VAL A 79 -3.25 -6.64 -8.06
C VAL A 79 -4.56 -7.41 -8.12
N ARG A 80 -4.49 -8.75 -8.12
CA ARG A 80 -5.67 -9.61 -8.14
C ARG A 80 -6.65 -9.30 -7.01
N LEU A 81 -6.17 -9.13 -5.79
CA LEU A 81 -7.03 -8.82 -4.64
C LEU A 81 -7.61 -7.42 -4.72
N PHE A 82 -6.85 -6.45 -5.21
CA PHE A 82 -7.32 -5.10 -5.43
C PHE A 82 -8.46 -5.05 -6.44
N ASP A 83 -8.30 -5.74 -7.57
CA ASP A 83 -9.32 -5.83 -8.62
C ASP A 83 -10.57 -6.58 -8.14
N LEU A 84 -10.39 -7.69 -7.40
CA LEU A 84 -11.51 -8.42 -6.80
C LEU A 84 -12.30 -7.57 -5.82
N ALA A 85 -11.63 -6.82 -4.95
CA ALA A 85 -12.29 -5.93 -4.01
C ALA A 85 -13.06 -4.80 -4.72
N LYS A 86 -12.47 -4.19 -5.74
CA LYS A 86 -13.18 -3.20 -6.60
C LYS A 86 -14.42 -3.81 -7.27
N LYS A 87 -14.27 -5.00 -7.86
CA LYS A 87 -15.36 -5.71 -8.52
C LYS A 87 -16.48 -6.09 -7.55
N ALA A 88 -16.14 -6.44 -6.31
CA ALA A 88 -17.11 -6.74 -5.26
C ALA A 88 -17.91 -5.50 -4.80
N GLY A 89 -17.45 -4.29 -5.12
CA GLY A 89 -18.13 -3.04 -4.81
C GLY A 89 -17.53 -2.25 -3.65
N PHE A 90 -16.36 -2.65 -3.13
CA PHE A 90 -15.68 -1.85 -2.11
C PHE A 90 -15.08 -0.55 -2.68
N THR A 91 -15.12 0.50 -1.88
CA THR A 91 -14.23 1.65 -2.03
C THR A 91 -12.90 1.33 -1.36
N LEU A 92 -11.80 1.57 -2.04
CA LEU A 92 -10.44 1.27 -1.55
C LEU A 92 -9.72 2.58 -1.20
N PRO A 93 -9.87 3.10 0.03
CA PRO A 93 -9.24 4.36 0.43
C PRO A 93 -7.73 4.19 0.52
N SER A 94 -7.01 5.28 0.30
CA SER A 94 -5.60 5.34 0.67
C SER A 94 -5.48 5.67 2.15
N ILE A 95 -4.49 5.03 2.81
CA ILE A 95 -4.24 5.16 4.25
C ILE A 95 -2.89 5.83 4.45
N PHE A 96 -2.88 6.86 5.28
CA PHE A 96 -1.70 7.68 5.52
C PHE A 96 -1.33 7.69 6.99
N SER A 97 -0.10 7.33 7.29
CA SER A 97 0.41 7.51 8.64
C SER A 97 0.36 8.98 9.04
N PRO A 98 -0.14 9.31 10.25
CA PRO A 98 -0.07 10.68 10.76
C PRO A 98 1.37 11.16 10.99
N ARG A 99 2.34 10.26 10.93
CA ARG A 99 3.78 10.57 11.01
C ARG A 99 4.43 10.74 9.63
N ALA A 100 3.71 10.52 8.54
CA ALA A 100 4.21 10.79 7.21
C ALA A 100 4.06 12.27 6.87
N TYR A 101 5.03 12.83 6.14
CA TYR A 101 4.86 14.12 5.50
C TYR A 101 4.42 13.91 4.05
N ILE A 102 3.27 14.42 3.69
CA ILE A 102 2.74 14.40 2.34
C ILE A 102 2.47 15.84 1.92
N SER A 103 3.18 16.30 0.88
CA SER A 103 2.96 17.64 0.34
C SER A 103 1.51 17.79 -0.14
N LYS A 104 0.90 18.93 0.16
CA LYS A 104 -0.43 19.27 -0.38
C LYS A 104 -0.48 19.35 -1.91
N HIS A 105 0.67 19.40 -2.55
CA HIS A 105 0.85 19.44 -4.00
C HIS A 105 1.17 18.05 -4.58
N ALA A 106 1.23 17.01 -3.76
CA ALA A 106 1.39 15.63 -4.22
C ALA A 106 0.02 15.02 -4.56
N PHE A 107 0.03 14.03 -5.47
CA PHE A 107 -1.14 13.20 -5.78
C PHE A 107 -0.89 11.77 -5.32
N ILE A 108 -1.89 11.13 -4.73
CA ILE A 108 -1.84 9.73 -4.32
C ILE A 108 -3.14 9.05 -4.73
N GLY A 109 -3.01 7.96 -5.50
CA GLY A 109 -4.11 7.16 -5.99
C GLY A 109 -4.72 6.23 -4.93
N ASP A 110 -5.79 5.55 -5.32
CA ASP A 110 -6.63 4.71 -4.45
C ASP A 110 -5.91 3.47 -3.91
N GLY A 111 -6.24 3.05 -2.69
CA GLY A 111 -5.72 1.83 -2.05
C GLY A 111 -4.23 1.84 -1.78
N THR A 112 -3.60 2.99 -1.86
CA THR A 112 -2.18 3.17 -1.55
C THR A 112 -1.97 3.38 -0.06
N VAL A 113 -0.92 2.77 0.48
CA VAL A 113 -0.55 2.90 1.90
C VAL A 113 0.74 3.70 2.02
N VAL A 114 0.72 4.78 2.80
CA VAL A 114 1.90 5.56 3.16
C VAL A 114 2.22 5.33 4.63
N MET A 115 3.35 4.67 4.87
CA MET A 115 3.76 4.21 6.19
C MET A 115 4.46 5.30 6.99
N HIS A 116 4.80 4.99 8.25
CA HIS A 116 5.41 5.93 9.19
C HIS A 116 6.69 6.57 8.66
N ASP A 117 6.84 7.87 8.92
CA ASP A 117 8.02 8.67 8.60
C ASP A 117 8.38 8.71 7.11
N ALA A 118 7.48 8.28 6.22
CA ALA A 118 7.65 8.49 4.78
C ALA A 118 7.51 9.98 4.44
N LEU A 119 8.28 10.45 3.45
CA LEU A 119 8.19 11.81 2.97
C LEU A 119 7.86 11.79 1.47
N ILE A 120 6.77 12.46 1.10
CA ILE A 120 6.33 12.63 -0.29
C ILE A 120 6.33 14.12 -0.62
N ASN A 121 7.24 14.54 -1.48
CA ASN A 121 7.52 15.94 -1.76
C ASN A 121 6.58 16.54 -2.82
N ALA A 122 6.73 17.85 -3.10
CA ALA A 122 5.85 18.61 -3.97
C ALA A 122 5.86 18.08 -5.41
N ASN A 123 4.66 18.06 -6.03
CA ASN A 123 4.44 17.58 -7.39
C ASN A 123 4.81 16.08 -7.63
N ALA A 124 5.06 15.32 -6.56
CA ALA A 124 5.18 13.88 -6.67
C ALA A 124 3.80 13.26 -6.97
N SER A 125 3.77 12.24 -7.82
CA SER A 125 2.56 11.52 -8.21
C SER A 125 2.72 10.03 -7.94
N ILE A 126 1.81 9.45 -7.17
CA ILE A 126 1.81 8.03 -6.81
C ILE A 126 0.49 7.43 -7.29
N GLY A 127 0.56 6.33 -8.03
CA GLY A 127 -0.59 5.61 -8.54
C GLY A 127 -1.33 4.79 -7.51
N ASP A 128 -2.31 4.02 -7.98
CA ASP A 128 -3.16 3.16 -7.17
C ASP A 128 -2.39 1.95 -6.61
N ASN A 129 -2.89 1.43 -5.50
CA ASN A 129 -2.45 0.14 -4.93
C ASN A 129 -0.95 0.06 -4.65
N CYS A 130 -0.30 1.18 -4.33
CA CYS A 130 1.11 1.25 -3.99
C CYS A 130 1.36 1.05 -2.49
N ILE A 131 2.58 0.65 -2.16
CA ILE A 131 3.11 0.64 -0.80
C ILE A 131 4.28 1.61 -0.76
N ILE A 132 4.13 2.73 -0.05
CA ILE A 132 5.23 3.65 0.29
C ILE A 132 5.62 3.35 1.73
N ASN A 133 6.66 2.55 1.88
CA ASN A 133 7.01 1.95 3.18
C ASN A 133 7.72 2.95 4.10
N SER A 134 7.90 2.55 5.35
CA SER A 134 8.44 3.40 6.41
C SER A 134 9.76 4.07 6.01
N LYS A 135 9.86 5.38 6.28
CA LYS A 135 11.03 6.21 5.97
C LYS A 135 11.41 6.29 4.49
N ALA A 136 10.53 5.88 3.57
CA ALA A 136 10.78 6.12 2.15
C ALA A 136 10.71 7.62 1.85
N LEU A 137 11.65 8.10 1.04
CA LEU A 137 11.72 9.47 0.56
C LEU A 137 11.40 9.50 -0.93
N ILE A 138 10.34 10.22 -1.30
CA ILE A 138 9.94 10.47 -2.68
C ILE A 138 10.10 11.96 -2.94
N GLU A 139 11.10 12.31 -3.74
CA GLU A 139 11.41 13.70 -4.05
C GLU A 139 10.47 14.30 -5.09
N HIS A 140 10.57 15.63 -5.23
CA HIS A 140 9.72 16.46 -6.10
C HIS A 140 9.69 15.95 -7.55
N ASP A 141 8.56 16.14 -8.22
CA ASP A 141 8.35 15.80 -9.64
C ASP A 141 8.47 14.32 -9.99
N SER A 142 8.64 13.44 -8.98
CA SER A 142 8.75 12.01 -9.20
C SER A 142 7.39 11.38 -9.50
N LYS A 143 7.38 10.37 -10.38
CA LYS A 143 6.19 9.64 -10.79
C LYS A 143 6.33 8.16 -10.46
N ILE A 144 5.50 7.65 -9.58
CA ILE A 144 5.42 6.23 -9.24
C ILE A 144 4.09 5.73 -9.80
N LEU A 145 4.13 4.85 -10.80
CA LEU A 145 2.93 4.29 -11.37
C LEU A 145 2.30 3.25 -10.42
N GLU A 146 1.14 2.74 -10.79
CA GLU A 146 0.35 1.84 -9.96
C GLU A 146 1.06 0.53 -9.60
N ASN A 147 0.62 -0.11 -8.51
CA ASN A 147 1.06 -1.43 -8.07
C ASN A 147 2.57 -1.51 -7.74
N CYS A 148 3.17 -0.43 -7.26
CA CYS A 148 4.57 -0.39 -6.87
C CYS A 148 4.74 -0.57 -5.36
N HIS A 149 5.86 -1.19 -4.96
CA HIS A 149 6.31 -1.21 -3.58
C HIS A 149 7.66 -0.49 -3.46
N ILE A 150 7.63 0.69 -2.89
CA ILE A 150 8.81 1.46 -2.48
C ILE A 150 9.12 1.07 -1.04
N SER A 151 10.13 0.22 -0.85
CA SER A 151 10.41 -0.42 0.43
C SER A 151 11.04 0.53 1.45
N THR A 152 11.30 0.02 2.65
CA THR A 152 11.79 0.81 3.78
C THR A 152 13.05 1.60 3.46
N SER A 153 13.06 2.91 3.81
CA SER A 153 14.21 3.81 3.65
C SER A 153 14.75 3.93 2.21
N VAL A 154 13.92 3.68 1.21
CA VAL A 154 14.26 3.95 -0.20
C VAL A 154 14.30 5.45 -0.43
N THR A 155 15.26 5.92 -1.23
CA THR A 155 15.31 7.31 -1.70
C THR A 155 15.08 7.35 -3.21
N ILE A 156 13.94 7.92 -3.60
CA ILE A 156 13.61 8.24 -4.99
C ILE A 156 13.91 9.72 -5.19
N ASN A 157 14.97 10.02 -5.93
CA ASN A 157 15.39 11.40 -6.20
C ASN A 157 14.49 12.12 -7.22
N GLY A 158 14.69 13.44 -7.38
CA GLY A 158 13.80 14.31 -8.13
C GLY A 158 13.59 13.90 -9.59
N GLY A 159 12.35 14.01 -10.08
CA GLY A 159 11.99 13.76 -11.46
C GLY A 159 12.08 12.30 -11.92
N VAL A 160 12.25 11.35 -11.03
CA VAL A 160 12.33 9.91 -11.35
C VAL A 160 10.95 9.37 -11.74
N THR A 161 10.92 8.52 -12.77
CA THR A 161 9.70 7.77 -13.14
C THR A 161 9.88 6.28 -12.83
N ILE A 162 9.02 5.73 -11.97
CA ILE A 162 8.95 4.29 -11.66
C ILE A 162 7.75 3.69 -12.41
N GLY A 163 8.02 2.75 -13.32
CA GLY A 163 6.97 2.02 -14.05
C GLY A 163 6.14 1.13 -13.13
N SER A 164 4.93 0.77 -13.58
CA SER A 164 3.98 -0.05 -12.81
C SER A 164 4.55 -1.41 -12.39
N GLY A 165 4.09 -1.95 -11.27
CA GLY A 165 4.44 -3.26 -10.76
C GLY A 165 5.87 -3.41 -10.25
N CYS A 166 6.60 -2.31 -10.03
CA CYS A 166 7.98 -2.35 -9.55
C CYS A 166 8.09 -2.65 -8.06
N PHE A 167 9.16 -3.34 -7.70
CA PHE A 167 9.65 -3.45 -6.33
C PHE A 167 11.00 -2.75 -6.20
N ILE A 168 11.08 -1.76 -5.31
CA ILE A 168 12.31 -1.06 -4.99
C ILE A 168 12.74 -1.46 -3.58
N GLY A 169 13.82 -2.24 -3.49
CA GLY A 169 14.28 -2.85 -2.24
C GLY A 169 14.82 -1.84 -1.22
N SER A 170 14.71 -2.19 0.06
CA SER A 170 15.04 -1.32 1.19
C SER A 170 16.39 -0.63 1.05
N GLY A 171 16.44 0.66 1.33
CA GLY A 171 17.68 1.46 1.28
C GLY A 171 18.25 1.67 -0.13
N ALA A 172 17.54 1.33 -1.19
CA ALA A 172 17.97 1.66 -2.55
C ALA A 172 17.85 3.18 -2.81
N ILE A 173 18.74 3.70 -3.63
CA ILE A 173 18.80 5.13 -3.98
C ILE A 173 18.83 5.25 -5.50
N THR A 174 17.97 6.09 -6.07
CA THR A 174 17.99 6.39 -7.50
C THR A 174 18.85 7.63 -7.79
N LYS A 175 19.41 7.72 -9.00
CA LYS A 175 19.85 9.01 -9.56
C LYS A 175 18.63 9.83 -9.97
N ASP A 176 18.80 11.17 -10.07
CA ASP A 176 17.73 12.07 -10.52
C ASP A 176 17.31 11.79 -11.97
N SER A 177 16.04 12.03 -12.27
CA SER A 177 15.45 12.06 -13.61
C SER A 177 15.63 10.77 -14.44
N ILE A 178 15.81 9.62 -13.79
CA ILE A 178 15.87 8.33 -14.46
C ILE A 178 14.49 7.70 -14.61
N VAL A 179 14.39 6.73 -15.53
CA VAL A 179 13.19 5.93 -15.74
C VAL A 179 13.49 4.47 -15.38
N ILE A 180 12.80 3.94 -14.40
CA ILE A 180 12.80 2.51 -14.07
C ILE A 180 11.62 1.85 -14.79
N LYS A 181 11.92 0.84 -15.62
CA LYS A 181 10.90 0.15 -16.44
C LYS A 181 9.90 -0.61 -15.57
N LYS A 182 8.69 -0.79 -16.10
CA LYS A 182 7.65 -1.61 -15.45
C LYS A 182 8.17 -2.99 -15.05
N ASN A 183 7.62 -3.54 -13.96
CA ASN A 183 7.92 -4.86 -13.42
C ASN A 183 9.41 -5.05 -13.04
N SER A 184 10.13 -3.95 -12.78
CA SER A 184 11.52 -4.02 -12.33
C SER A 184 11.61 -4.44 -10.87
N PHE A 185 12.61 -5.28 -10.58
CA PHE A 185 12.99 -5.66 -9.22
C PHE A 185 14.36 -5.07 -8.89
N ILE A 186 14.38 -4.06 -8.06
CA ILE A 186 15.61 -3.42 -7.57
C ILE A 186 15.99 -4.02 -6.22
N LYS A 187 17.20 -4.55 -6.11
CA LYS A 187 17.69 -5.17 -4.85
C LYS A 187 17.87 -4.11 -3.75
N ALA A 188 17.76 -4.55 -2.50
CA ALA A 188 18.05 -3.70 -1.36
C ALA A 188 19.48 -3.12 -1.41
N GLY A 189 19.64 -1.86 -0.97
CA GLY A 189 20.92 -1.16 -0.95
C GLY A 189 21.51 -0.80 -2.32
N SER A 190 20.75 -0.96 -3.42
CA SER A 190 21.23 -0.64 -4.76
C SER A 190 21.32 0.86 -5.00
N ILE A 191 22.33 1.29 -5.76
CA ILE A 191 22.38 2.62 -6.39
C ILE A 191 21.98 2.45 -7.85
N VAL A 192 20.86 3.05 -8.24
CA VAL A 192 20.28 2.97 -9.59
C VAL A 192 20.65 4.21 -10.38
N LYS A 193 21.36 4.03 -11.49
CA LYS A 193 21.92 5.11 -12.34
C LYS A 193 21.26 5.14 -13.70
#